data_2de7a17f3410311887e8c0241593d0fb
#
_entry.id   2de7a17f3410311887e8c0241593d0fb
#
_cell.length_a   1.000
_cell.length_b   1.000
_cell.length_c   1.000
_cell.angle_alpha   90.00
_cell.angle_beta   90.00
_cell.angle_gamma   90.00
#
_symmetry.space_group_name_H-M   'P 1'
#
loop_
_entity.id
_entity.type
_entity.pdbx_description
1 polymer ?
#
loop_
_entity_poly.entity_id
_entity_poly.type
_entity_poly.pdbx_seq_one_letter_code
_entity_poly.pdbx_strand_id
1 'polypeptide(L)'
;MRIKKFLYCSFAAFFTLAAVSAQPMLEKQIKADKPGLREMRSADQSLKKGLHITLFMTGDVMTGRGIDQALPFPGDPVIYEPYIKSAKGYIRIAEKANGPIPRPAAFSYVWGDALDELQRRKPDLRLINLETSITASNDFWKDKGINYRMHPQNIPILTRAAINFCSLANNHILDWGYAGLLETLQTLQRANIASSGAGRNLSEAAAPAVMTLAGKGRVLVFSFGLESSGIPSRWAAAADNPGVNLLPDLSDNTLLHIAQKVRRIKQKGDIVVASIHWGGNWGYKIYGAQKAFAHRLIDEADVDVIHGHSSHHVKGIEVYKEKLILYGCGDFLNDYEGIGGYEEYRGDLSLMYFVKIDPASGKLSQLQMIPTQIKRFRVIRASMDDTLWLKNILNREGNRLDTRVILDKDHIFSLRWD
;
A
#
# COMPACT_ATOMS: atom_id res chain seq x y z
N MET A 1 16.49 -10.20 65.16
CA MET A 1 16.78 -11.45 65.92
C MET A 1 17.12 -12.56 64.90
N ARG A 2 18.43 -13.03 64.97
CA ARG A 2 19.04 -14.25 64.41
C ARG A 2 18.84 -14.50 62.86
N ILE A 3 19.81 -14.24 61.96
CA ILE A 3 21.11 -14.88 61.64
C ILE A 3 21.02 -16.43 61.62
N LYS A 4 21.23 -17.01 60.44
CA LYS A 4 22.08 -18.19 60.25
C LYS A 4 22.63 -18.23 58.79
N LYS A 5 24.00 -18.17 58.74
CA LYS A 5 24.87 -18.53 57.62
C LYS A 5 25.10 -20.05 57.61
N PHE A 6 25.41 -20.62 56.46
CA PHE A 6 26.31 -21.78 56.24
C PHE A 6 26.71 -21.72 54.75
N LEU A 7 27.87 -21.51 54.39
CA LEU A 7 29.27 -21.99 54.35
C LEU A 7 29.46 -23.29 53.56
N TYR A 8 30.20 -23.13 52.44
CA TYR A 8 31.28 -23.90 51.82
C TYR A 8 31.21 -25.43 51.73
N CYS A 9 31.52 -25.97 50.54
CA CYS A 9 32.66 -26.86 50.36
C CYS A 9 33.12 -26.97 48.90
N SER A 10 34.42 -26.63 48.70
CA SER A 10 35.20 -26.85 47.49
C SER A 10 35.65 -28.30 47.42
N PHE A 11 35.82 -28.86 46.20
CA PHE A 11 36.73 -29.98 45.96
C PHE A 11 37.44 -29.74 44.64
N ALA A 12 38.74 -29.49 44.78
CA ALA A 12 39.73 -29.56 43.74
C ALA A 12 40.35 -30.97 43.70
N ALA A 13 40.53 -31.54 42.57
CA ALA A 13 41.39 -32.70 42.38
C ALA A 13 42.27 -32.48 41.16
N PHE A 14 43.57 -32.40 41.46
CA PHE A 14 44.69 -32.43 40.53
C PHE A 14 44.86 -33.86 39.98
N PHE A 15 45.15 -34.00 38.70
CA PHE A 15 45.97 -35.09 38.17
C PHE A 15 46.91 -34.58 37.07
N THR A 16 48.14 -34.97 37.27
CA THR A 16 49.37 -34.57 36.59
C THR A 16 49.65 -35.33 35.28
N LEU A 17 50.38 -34.65 34.42
CA LEU A 17 51.10 -35.02 33.20
C LEU A 17 51.54 -36.50 33.05
N ALA A 18 51.43 -36.99 31.82
CA ALA A 18 52.45 -37.77 31.15
C ALA A 18 52.51 -37.44 29.65
N ALA A 19 53.59 -36.87 29.22
CA ALA A 19 53.92 -36.65 27.82
C ALA A 19 54.52 -37.91 27.20
N VAL A 20 54.02 -38.36 26.06
CA VAL A 20 54.74 -39.25 25.16
C VAL A 20 54.62 -38.69 23.73
N SER A 21 55.78 -38.40 23.20
CA SER A 21 56.04 -37.94 21.84
C SER A 21 55.80 -39.04 20.81
N ALA A 22 54.97 -38.77 19.79
CA ALA A 22 55.05 -39.42 18.48
C ALA A 22 54.51 -38.49 17.40
N GLN A 23 55.41 -37.82 16.69
CA GLN A 23 55.21 -37.24 15.37
C GLN A 23 55.98 -38.14 14.36
N PRO A 24 55.81 -37.95 13.04
CA PRO A 24 54.71 -37.56 12.18
C PRO A 24 54.53 -38.55 10.99
N MET A 25 53.39 -39.02 10.68
CA MET A 25 53.05 -39.53 9.33
C MET A 25 51.55 -39.76 9.21
N LEU A 26 50.77 -38.69 8.98
CA LEU A 26 49.43 -38.78 8.33
C LEU A 26 48.88 -37.39 7.90
N GLU A 27 49.76 -36.58 7.35
CA GLU A 27 49.35 -35.28 6.77
C GLU A 27 49.53 -35.24 5.25
N LYS A 28 49.03 -36.26 4.56
CA LYS A 28 48.92 -36.23 3.09
C LYS A 28 47.84 -37.17 2.62
N GLN A 29 46.56 -36.87 2.85
CA GLN A 29 45.45 -37.35 2.01
C GLN A 29 44.11 -37.02 2.63
N ILE A 30 43.75 -35.76 2.85
CA ILE A 30 42.36 -35.25 2.86
C ILE A 30 42.47 -33.77 2.40
N LYS A 31 42.85 -33.58 1.15
CA LYS A 31 42.50 -32.38 0.38
C LYS A 31 41.63 -32.86 -0.76
N ALA A 32 40.43 -33.24 -0.43
CA ALA A 32 39.37 -33.46 -1.40
C ALA A 32 38.24 -32.50 -1.07
N ASP A 33 38.09 -31.50 -1.92
CA ASP A 33 36.88 -30.78 -2.29
C ASP A 33 35.89 -30.37 -1.18
N LYS A 34 36.21 -29.30 -0.46
CA LYS A 34 35.18 -28.37 -0.02
C LYS A 34 35.01 -27.34 -1.14
N PRO A 35 33.83 -27.24 -1.76
CA PRO A 35 33.58 -26.13 -2.68
C PRO A 35 33.83 -24.83 -1.92
N GLY A 36 34.71 -23.99 -2.49
CA GLY A 36 35.20 -22.82 -1.79
C GLY A 36 34.07 -21.88 -1.41
N LEU A 37 34.15 -21.27 -0.25
CA LEU A 37 33.29 -20.19 0.23
C LEU A 37 32.98 -19.12 -0.85
N ARG A 38 33.84 -19.03 -1.86
CA ARG A 38 33.67 -18.16 -3.03
C ARG A 38 32.64 -18.72 -4.02
N GLU A 39 32.59 -20.04 -4.22
CA GLU A 39 31.63 -20.72 -5.10
C GLU A 39 30.26 -20.80 -4.45
N MET A 40 30.16 -21.02 -3.13
CA MET A 40 28.92 -20.95 -2.39
C MET A 40 28.32 -19.52 -2.37
N ARG A 41 29.15 -18.47 -2.28
CA ARG A 41 28.72 -17.08 -2.40
C ARG A 41 28.30 -16.74 -3.84
N SER A 42 28.98 -17.28 -4.86
CA SER A 42 28.58 -17.07 -6.26
C SER A 42 27.31 -17.82 -6.63
N ALA A 43 27.13 -19.03 -6.11
CA ALA A 43 25.88 -19.80 -6.27
C ALA A 43 24.70 -19.14 -5.56
N ASP A 44 24.89 -18.61 -4.35
CA ASP A 44 23.84 -17.86 -3.62
C ASP A 44 23.53 -16.52 -4.31
N GLN A 45 24.52 -15.86 -4.91
CA GLN A 45 24.31 -14.68 -5.74
C GLN A 45 23.68 -15.00 -7.10
N SER A 46 23.97 -16.16 -7.71
CA SER A 46 23.34 -16.56 -8.98
C SER A 46 21.90 -17.03 -8.78
N LEU A 47 21.58 -17.66 -7.66
CA LEU A 47 20.21 -18.03 -7.27
C LEU A 47 19.34 -16.80 -6.97
N LYS A 48 19.95 -15.70 -6.49
CA LYS A 48 19.23 -14.41 -6.27
C LYS A 48 19.09 -13.58 -7.55
N LYS A 49 19.84 -13.89 -8.61
CA LYS A 49 19.80 -13.21 -9.90
C LYS A 49 18.57 -13.68 -10.71
N GLY A 50 17.39 -13.18 -10.36
CA GLY A 50 16.09 -13.56 -10.96
C GLY A 50 14.96 -13.59 -9.95
N LEU A 51 15.27 -13.41 -8.66
CA LEU A 51 14.26 -13.28 -7.63
C LEU A 51 13.65 -11.88 -7.69
N HIS A 52 12.35 -11.79 -7.93
CA HIS A 52 11.64 -10.52 -7.92
C HIS A 52 10.49 -10.56 -6.92
N ILE A 53 10.21 -9.40 -6.33
CA ILE A 53 8.96 -9.15 -5.61
C ILE A 53 8.02 -8.44 -6.58
N THR A 54 6.80 -8.97 -6.73
CA THR A 54 5.76 -8.35 -7.54
C THR A 54 4.66 -7.82 -6.62
N LEU A 55 4.50 -6.49 -6.61
CA LEU A 55 3.42 -5.83 -5.88
C LEU A 55 2.29 -5.51 -6.86
N PHE A 56 1.07 -5.85 -6.49
CA PHE A 56 -0.11 -5.21 -7.04
C PHE A 56 -0.40 -3.97 -6.21
N MET A 57 -0.53 -2.85 -6.88
CA MET A 57 -0.87 -1.56 -6.28
C MET A 57 -1.99 -0.93 -7.07
N THR A 58 -2.81 -0.13 -6.39
CA THR A 58 -3.86 0.65 -7.03
C THR A 58 -4.14 1.90 -6.19
N GLY A 59 -4.90 2.84 -6.73
CA GLY A 59 -5.30 4.05 -6.03
C GLY A 59 -6.42 3.82 -5.04
N ASP A 60 -7.34 4.76 -4.97
CA ASP A 60 -8.34 4.83 -3.93
C ASP A 60 -9.40 3.75 -4.10
N VAL A 61 -9.64 2.98 -3.04
CA VAL A 61 -10.65 1.94 -2.96
C VAL A 61 -11.67 2.38 -1.92
N MET A 62 -12.73 3.00 -2.40
CA MET A 62 -13.87 3.44 -1.62
C MET A 62 -14.99 2.40 -1.71
N THR A 63 -15.31 1.73 -0.60
CA THR A 63 -16.29 0.66 -0.52
C THR A 63 -17.55 1.05 0.27
N GLY A 64 -17.64 2.32 0.62
CA GLY A 64 -18.76 2.88 1.40
C GLY A 64 -19.98 3.27 0.57
N ARG A 65 -20.89 3.98 1.17
CA ARG A 65 -22.10 4.59 0.57
C ARG A 65 -22.87 3.62 -0.35
N GLY A 66 -22.98 3.96 -1.64
CA GLY A 66 -23.73 3.17 -2.63
C GLY A 66 -23.22 1.73 -2.77
N ILE A 67 -21.91 1.52 -2.71
CA ILE A 67 -21.32 0.18 -2.78
C ILE A 67 -21.74 -0.64 -1.56
N ASP A 68 -21.60 -0.11 -0.34
CA ASP A 68 -22.04 -0.80 0.89
C ASP A 68 -23.51 -1.16 0.83
N GLN A 69 -24.35 -0.25 0.30
CA GLN A 69 -25.79 -0.47 0.18
C GLN A 69 -26.16 -1.53 -0.87
N ALA A 70 -25.27 -1.87 -1.77
CA ALA A 70 -25.44 -2.97 -2.73
C ALA A 70 -24.98 -4.32 -2.17
N LEU A 71 -24.15 -4.35 -1.13
CA LEU A 71 -23.58 -5.55 -0.53
C LEU A 71 -24.56 -6.30 0.39
N PRO A 72 -24.24 -7.57 0.80
CA PRO A 72 -25.16 -8.41 1.60
C PRO A 72 -25.52 -7.85 2.98
N PHE A 73 -24.66 -7.04 3.60
CA PHE A 73 -24.85 -6.50 4.94
C PHE A 73 -24.78 -4.97 4.94
N PRO A 74 -25.74 -4.27 4.32
CA PRO A 74 -25.69 -2.81 4.21
C PRO A 74 -25.78 -2.16 5.61
N GLY A 75 -24.96 -1.15 5.83
CA GLY A 75 -25.05 -0.29 7.01
C GLY A 75 -26.26 0.65 6.95
N ASP A 76 -26.42 1.49 7.98
CA ASP A 76 -27.43 2.54 7.97
C ASP A 76 -27.20 3.46 6.76
N PRO A 77 -28.19 3.63 5.88
CA PRO A 77 -28.05 4.43 4.67
C PRO A 77 -28.04 5.95 4.92
N VAL A 78 -28.26 6.41 6.14
CA VAL A 78 -28.27 7.85 6.44
C VAL A 78 -26.88 8.45 6.24
N ILE A 79 -26.83 9.53 5.45
CA ILE A 79 -25.64 10.35 5.20
C ILE A 79 -25.99 11.84 5.34
N TYR A 80 -24.95 12.65 5.57
CA TYR A 80 -25.13 14.06 5.96
C TYR A 80 -24.75 15.06 4.86
N GLU A 81 -24.63 14.57 3.64
CA GLU A 81 -24.30 15.38 2.47
C GLU A 81 -25.39 16.42 2.14
N PRO A 82 -25.05 17.59 1.58
CA PRO A 82 -26.03 18.66 1.33
C PRO A 82 -27.17 18.24 0.38
N TYR A 83 -26.86 17.46 -0.66
CA TYR A 83 -27.73 17.14 -1.79
C TYR A 83 -28.30 15.72 -1.75
N ILE A 84 -27.69 14.78 -1.03
CA ILE A 84 -28.15 13.40 -0.88
C ILE A 84 -28.19 13.04 0.62
N LYS A 85 -29.34 12.56 1.11
CA LYS A 85 -29.52 12.19 2.53
C LYS A 85 -29.51 10.70 2.78
N SER A 86 -29.37 9.90 1.72
CA SER A 86 -29.32 8.44 1.82
C SER A 86 -28.32 7.87 0.81
N ALA A 87 -27.43 7.02 1.27
CA ALA A 87 -26.45 6.30 0.46
C ALA A 87 -27.09 5.50 -0.69
N LYS A 88 -28.35 5.05 -0.53
CA LYS A 88 -29.15 4.43 -1.61
C LYS A 88 -29.36 5.35 -2.80
N GLY A 89 -29.20 6.67 -2.63
CA GLY A 89 -29.24 7.65 -3.72
C GLY A 89 -28.17 7.40 -4.76
N TYR A 90 -26.98 7.04 -4.35
CA TYR A 90 -25.84 6.77 -5.24
C TYR A 90 -26.08 5.55 -6.14
N ILE A 91 -26.76 4.50 -5.64
CA ILE A 91 -27.16 3.37 -6.48
C ILE A 91 -28.10 3.85 -7.61
N ARG A 92 -29.11 4.65 -7.27
CA ARG A 92 -30.06 5.15 -8.28
C ARG A 92 -29.39 6.02 -9.35
N ILE A 93 -28.41 6.85 -8.96
CA ILE A 93 -27.65 7.68 -9.90
C ILE A 93 -26.82 6.80 -10.82
N ALA A 94 -26.09 5.82 -10.27
CA ALA A 94 -25.27 4.88 -11.03
C ALA A 94 -26.12 4.01 -11.97
N GLU A 95 -27.25 3.48 -11.50
CA GLU A 95 -28.19 2.69 -12.33
C GLU A 95 -28.79 3.49 -13.47
N LYS A 96 -29.09 4.78 -13.23
CA LYS A 96 -29.54 5.67 -14.31
C LYS A 96 -28.48 5.90 -15.38
N ALA A 97 -27.20 5.95 -14.98
CA ALA A 97 -26.08 6.17 -15.88
C ALA A 97 -25.70 4.89 -16.68
N ASN A 98 -25.67 3.74 -16.02
CA ASN A 98 -25.05 2.53 -16.58
C ASN A 98 -25.89 1.25 -16.49
N GLY A 99 -27.13 1.32 -16.02
CA GLY A 99 -28.04 0.18 -15.87
C GLY A 99 -27.95 -0.52 -14.51
N PRO A 100 -28.74 -1.58 -14.31
CA PRO A 100 -29.00 -2.15 -12.99
C PRO A 100 -27.78 -2.73 -12.32
N ILE A 101 -27.73 -2.56 -10.98
CA ILE A 101 -26.71 -3.11 -10.06
C ILE A 101 -27.38 -4.21 -9.23
N PRO A 102 -26.79 -5.43 -9.15
CA PRO A 102 -27.37 -6.52 -8.37
C PRO A 102 -27.44 -6.19 -6.88
N ARG A 103 -28.52 -6.62 -6.21
CA ARG A 103 -28.74 -6.45 -4.76
C ARG A 103 -29.42 -7.67 -4.17
N PRO A 104 -28.76 -8.41 -3.23
CA PRO A 104 -27.38 -8.21 -2.79
C PRO A 104 -26.35 -8.58 -3.88
N ALA A 105 -25.32 -7.74 -4.03
CA ALA A 105 -24.18 -8.07 -4.88
C ALA A 105 -23.25 -9.06 -4.16
N ALA A 106 -22.68 -10.03 -4.88
CA ALA A 106 -21.66 -10.89 -4.32
C ALA A 106 -20.41 -10.05 -3.92
N PHE A 107 -19.67 -10.46 -2.90
CA PHE A 107 -18.45 -9.77 -2.46
C PHE A 107 -17.37 -9.67 -3.55
N SER A 108 -17.38 -10.54 -4.54
CA SER A 108 -16.50 -10.50 -5.71
C SER A 108 -16.94 -9.50 -6.77
N TYR A 109 -18.20 -9.07 -6.74
CA TYR A 109 -18.82 -8.29 -7.81
C TYR A 109 -18.06 -7.00 -8.14
N VAL A 110 -17.71 -6.22 -7.13
CA VAL A 110 -17.08 -4.91 -7.33
C VAL A 110 -15.69 -5.00 -7.97
N TRP A 111 -14.98 -6.10 -7.73
CA TRP A 111 -13.66 -6.34 -8.31
C TRP A 111 -13.72 -6.74 -9.79
N GLY A 112 -14.81 -7.35 -10.23
CA GLY A 112 -15.06 -7.71 -11.63
C GLY A 112 -13.85 -8.36 -12.31
N ASP A 113 -13.42 -7.78 -13.42
CA ASP A 113 -12.31 -8.29 -14.24
C ASP A 113 -10.95 -8.22 -13.53
N ALA A 114 -10.84 -7.38 -12.49
CA ALA A 114 -9.62 -7.29 -11.70
C ALA A 114 -9.28 -8.60 -10.97
N LEU A 115 -10.27 -9.42 -10.57
CA LEU A 115 -10.01 -10.71 -9.94
C LEU A 115 -9.29 -11.67 -10.86
N ASP A 116 -9.71 -11.74 -12.13
CA ASP A 116 -9.09 -12.60 -13.13
C ASP A 116 -7.64 -12.18 -13.40
N GLU A 117 -7.39 -10.88 -13.45
CA GLU A 117 -6.03 -10.34 -13.60
C GLU A 117 -5.16 -10.65 -12.37
N LEU A 118 -5.68 -10.50 -11.17
CA LEU A 118 -4.99 -10.85 -9.93
C LEU A 118 -4.70 -12.35 -9.83
N GLN A 119 -5.62 -13.19 -10.29
CA GLN A 119 -5.43 -14.65 -10.32
C GLN A 119 -4.39 -15.07 -11.38
N ARG A 120 -4.41 -14.42 -12.54
CA ARG A 120 -3.48 -14.71 -13.64
C ARG A 120 -2.05 -14.29 -13.32
N ARG A 121 -1.87 -13.10 -12.73
CA ARG A 121 -0.55 -12.50 -12.47
C ARG A 121 0.06 -12.89 -11.14
N LYS A 122 -0.73 -13.33 -10.17
CA LYS A 122 -0.32 -13.83 -8.85
C LYS A 122 0.74 -12.93 -8.18
N PRO A 123 0.45 -11.64 -7.95
CA PRO A 123 1.39 -10.77 -7.25
C PRO A 123 1.66 -11.31 -5.84
N ASP A 124 2.87 -11.06 -5.34
CA ASP A 124 3.27 -11.49 -4.00
C ASP A 124 2.50 -10.77 -2.90
N LEU A 125 2.20 -9.48 -3.11
CA LEU A 125 1.38 -8.67 -2.22
C LEU A 125 0.40 -7.79 -3.01
N ARG A 126 -0.75 -7.50 -2.39
CA ARG A 126 -1.81 -6.64 -2.92
C ARG A 126 -2.04 -5.50 -1.94
N LEU A 127 -1.67 -4.30 -2.37
CA LEU A 127 -1.69 -3.07 -1.59
C LEU A 127 -2.71 -2.10 -2.18
N ILE A 128 -3.57 -1.54 -1.32
CA ILE A 128 -4.56 -0.52 -1.69
C ILE A 128 -4.51 0.66 -0.73
N ASN A 129 -5.00 1.82 -1.15
CA ASN A 129 -5.49 2.84 -0.23
C ASN A 129 -6.96 2.57 0.06
N LEU A 130 -7.30 2.23 1.30
CA LEU A 130 -8.69 2.02 1.72
C LEU A 130 -9.29 3.36 2.14
N GLU A 131 -10.00 4.00 1.24
CA GLU A 131 -10.56 5.33 1.43
C GLU A 131 -12.00 5.26 1.98
N THR A 132 -12.15 4.54 3.07
CA THR A 132 -13.43 4.42 3.77
C THR A 132 -13.23 3.92 5.20
N SER A 133 -14.11 4.34 6.13
CA SER A 133 -14.19 3.72 7.44
C SER A 133 -14.96 2.40 7.35
N ILE A 134 -14.50 1.34 8.04
CA ILE A 134 -15.22 0.07 8.19
C ILE A 134 -15.86 0.05 9.57
N THR A 135 -17.14 0.44 9.67
CA THR A 135 -17.78 0.62 10.98
C THR A 135 -19.29 0.58 10.91
N ALA A 136 -19.92 0.17 12.02
CA ALA A 136 -21.35 0.34 12.27
C ALA A 136 -21.64 1.61 13.11
N SER A 137 -20.62 2.37 13.53
CA SER A 137 -20.79 3.60 14.31
C SER A 137 -21.66 4.62 13.57
N ASN A 138 -22.47 5.35 14.33
CA ASN A 138 -23.25 6.50 13.86
C ASN A 138 -22.63 7.84 14.29
N ASP A 139 -21.46 7.84 14.90
CA ASP A 139 -20.75 9.04 15.33
C ASP A 139 -19.98 9.67 14.16
N PHE A 140 -20.73 10.34 13.26
CA PHE A 140 -20.11 10.97 12.10
C PHE A 140 -19.29 12.20 12.47
N TRP A 141 -18.22 12.44 11.74
CA TRP A 141 -17.41 13.64 11.94
C TRP A 141 -18.16 14.86 11.45
N LYS A 142 -18.50 15.74 12.38
CA LYS A 142 -19.24 16.99 12.09
C LYS A 142 -18.40 17.91 11.21
N ASP A 143 -19.07 18.73 10.42
CA ASP A 143 -18.45 19.74 9.54
C ASP A 143 -17.61 19.17 8.39
N LYS A 144 -17.69 17.85 8.13
CA LYS A 144 -17.15 17.21 6.94
C LYS A 144 -18.31 16.82 6.03
N GLY A 145 -18.46 17.47 4.89
CA GLY A 145 -19.63 17.35 4.03
C GLY A 145 -19.87 15.96 3.41
N ILE A 146 -18.84 15.09 3.35
CA ILE A 146 -18.92 13.75 2.74
C ILE A 146 -18.31 12.73 3.70
N ASN A 147 -19.08 11.66 4.00
CA ASN A 147 -18.67 10.63 4.94
C ASN A 147 -18.85 9.24 4.32
N TYR A 148 -17.75 8.44 4.26
CA TYR A 148 -17.77 7.09 3.73
C TYR A 148 -17.79 6.06 4.85
N ARG A 149 -18.71 5.09 4.73
CA ARG A 149 -18.84 3.98 5.66
C ARG A 149 -19.17 2.70 4.91
N MET A 150 -18.46 1.62 5.27
CA MET A 150 -18.80 0.25 4.94
C MET A 150 -19.10 -0.51 6.23
N HIS A 151 -20.17 -1.31 6.24
CA HIS A 151 -20.51 -2.14 7.39
C HIS A 151 -19.43 -3.23 7.61
N PRO A 152 -19.00 -3.52 8.87
CA PRO A 152 -17.92 -4.48 9.17
C PRO A 152 -18.16 -5.90 8.62
N GLN A 153 -19.40 -6.36 8.55
CA GLN A 153 -19.73 -7.67 7.98
C GLN A 153 -19.50 -7.75 6.46
N ASN A 154 -19.27 -6.60 5.79
CA ASN A 154 -18.88 -6.56 4.39
C ASN A 154 -17.36 -6.68 4.17
N ILE A 155 -16.56 -6.89 5.23
CA ILE A 155 -15.11 -7.13 5.10
C ILE A 155 -14.73 -8.22 4.08
N PRO A 156 -15.57 -9.26 3.81
CA PRO A 156 -15.27 -10.22 2.75
C PRO A 156 -15.05 -9.61 1.37
N ILE A 157 -15.49 -8.37 1.11
CA ILE A 157 -15.16 -7.64 -0.13
C ILE A 157 -13.65 -7.54 -0.34
N LEU A 158 -12.86 -7.29 0.72
CA LEU A 158 -11.41 -7.18 0.65
C LEU A 158 -10.73 -8.56 0.62
N THR A 159 -11.20 -9.51 1.43
CA THR A 159 -10.59 -10.84 1.49
C THR A 159 -10.84 -11.66 0.24
N ARG A 160 -11.93 -11.43 -0.51
CA ARG A 160 -12.19 -12.05 -1.83
C ARG A 160 -11.19 -11.62 -2.88
N ALA A 161 -10.68 -10.41 -2.81
CA ALA A 161 -9.57 -9.94 -3.64
C ALA A 161 -8.21 -10.29 -3.05
N ALA A 162 -8.16 -11.02 -1.93
CA ALA A 162 -6.96 -11.37 -1.19
C ALA A 162 -6.05 -10.14 -0.94
N ILE A 163 -6.65 -9.01 -0.56
CA ILE A 163 -5.91 -7.81 -0.19
C ILE A 163 -5.06 -8.11 1.04
N ASN A 164 -3.77 -7.81 0.96
CA ASN A 164 -2.81 -8.04 2.03
C ASN A 164 -2.61 -6.80 2.90
N PHE A 165 -2.77 -5.61 2.31
CA PHE A 165 -2.46 -4.35 2.98
C PHE A 165 -3.42 -3.24 2.57
N CYS A 166 -3.81 -2.43 3.57
CA CYS A 166 -4.56 -1.20 3.41
C CYS A 166 -3.79 0.00 3.98
N SER A 167 -3.50 1.02 3.15
CA SER A 167 -3.14 2.35 3.63
C SER A 167 -4.37 3.03 4.22
N LEU A 168 -4.22 3.61 5.41
CA LEU A 168 -5.31 4.27 6.13
C LEU A 168 -5.06 5.77 6.36
N ALA A 169 -3.92 6.30 5.93
CA ALA A 169 -3.60 7.71 6.10
C ALA A 169 -4.33 8.56 5.06
N ASN A 170 -5.66 8.63 5.11
CA ASN A 170 -6.46 9.37 4.16
C ASN A 170 -7.57 10.21 4.84
N ASN A 171 -8.25 11.02 4.04
CA ASN A 171 -9.26 11.97 4.49
C ASN A 171 -10.63 11.35 4.78
N HIS A 172 -10.78 10.00 4.75
CA HIS A 172 -12.03 9.29 5.02
C HIS A 172 -11.97 8.29 6.17
N ILE A 173 -10.79 8.07 6.76
CA ILE A 173 -10.62 7.07 7.81
C ILE A 173 -11.29 7.45 9.14
N LEU A 174 -11.47 8.73 9.40
CA LEU A 174 -12.14 9.27 10.60
C LEU A 174 -13.53 9.85 10.31
N ASP A 175 -14.11 9.54 9.17
CA ASP A 175 -15.46 10.03 8.80
C ASP A 175 -16.53 9.69 9.85
N TRP A 176 -16.32 8.62 10.59
CA TRP A 176 -17.22 8.15 11.65
C TRP A 176 -16.55 8.18 13.03
N GLY A 177 -15.77 9.25 13.25
CA GLY A 177 -15.14 9.54 14.53
C GLY A 177 -14.07 8.53 14.94
N TYR A 178 -13.62 8.66 16.16
CA TYR A 178 -12.62 7.76 16.71
C TYR A 178 -13.17 6.33 16.88
N ALA A 179 -14.46 6.19 17.22
CA ALA A 179 -15.10 4.88 17.29
C ALA A 179 -15.04 4.14 15.95
N GLY A 180 -15.32 4.86 14.85
CA GLY A 180 -15.24 4.33 13.48
C GLY A 180 -13.82 3.92 13.10
N LEU A 181 -12.80 4.71 13.45
CA LEU A 181 -11.40 4.36 13.23
C LEU A 181 -11.02 3.08 14.00
N LEU A 182 -11.34 3.02 15.29
CA LEU A 182 -10.98 1.87 16.13
C LEU A 182 -11.65 0.57 15.64
N GLU A 183 -12.90 0.63 15.22
CA GLU A 183 -13.60 -0.52 14.64
C GLU A 183 -13.01 -0.92 13.29
N THR A 184 -12.58 0.04 12.46
CA THR A 184 -11.87 -0.21 11.20
C THR A 184 -10.58 -0.98 11.45
N LEU A 185 -9.72 -0.51 12.37
CA LEU A 185 -8.47 -1.16 12.72
C LEU A 185 -8.71 -2.60 13.22
N GLN A 186 -9.70 -2.79 14.10
CA GLN A 186 -10.04 -4.11 14.64
C GLN A 186 -10.60 -5.05 13.56
N THR A 187 -11.41 -4.53 12.63
CA THR A 187 -11.99 -5.33 11.53
C THR A 187 -10.91 -5.82 10.58
N LEU A 188 -9.97 -4.94 10.17
CA LEU A 188 -8.83 -5.33 9.34
C LEU A 188 -7.93 -6.35 10.05
N GLN A 189 -7.64 -6.15 11.34
CA GLN A 189 -6.85 -7.09 12.13
C GLN A 189 -7.49 -8.48 12.19
N ARG A 190 -8.81 -8.57 12.44
CA ARG A 190 -9.55 -9.84 12.45
C ARG A 190 -9.57 -10.52 11.09
N ALA A 191 -9.52 -9.76 10.02
CA ALA A 191 -9.46 -10.26 8.65
C ALA A 191 -8.04 -10.64 8.19
N ASN A 192 -7.01 -10.51 9.04
CA ASN A 192 -5.60 -10.71 8.70
C ASN A 192 -5.12 -9.78 7.57
N ILE A 193 -5.65 -8.57 7.48
CA ILE A 193 -5.22 -7.54 6.54
C ILE A 193 -4.33 -6.56 7.31
N ALA A 194 -3.07 -6.43 6.88
CA ALA A 194 -2.15 -5.47 7.47
C ALA A 194 -2.56 -4.03 7.11
N SER A 195 -2.28 -3.08 7.99
CA SER A 195 -2.53 -1.67 7.74
C SER A 195 -1.48 -0.78 8.38
N SER A 196 -1.34 0.43 7.87
CA SER A 196 -0.53 1.51 8.46
C SER A 196 -1.13 2.87 8.13
N GLY A 197 -0.66 3.91 8.82
CA GLY A 197 -1.07 5.29 8.54
C GLY A 197 -2.21 5.82 9.40
N ALA A 198 -2.84 4.98 10.20
CA ALA A 198 -3.73 5.39 11.28
C ALA A 198 -3.61 4.41 12.46
N GLY A 199 -3.92 4.86 13.67
CA GLY A 199 -3.73 4.05 14.87
C GLY A 199 -4.43 4.62 16.09
N ARG A 200 -4.37 3.88 17.20
CA ARG A 200 -4.94 4.27 18.51
C ARG A 200 -4.17 5.42 19.16
N ASN A 201 -2.96 5.65 18.68
CA ASN A 201 -2.07 6.72 19.10
C ASN A 201 -1.02 6.97 18.02
N LEU A 202 -0.17 7.98 18.20
CA LEU A 202 0.88 8.33 17.26
C LEU A 202 1.88 7.19 16.99
N SER A 203 2.20 6.38 18.00
CA SER A 203 3.14 5.27 17.84
C SER A 203 2.59 4.22 16.87
N GLU A 204 1.33 3.84 17.00
CA GLU A 204 0.67 2.91 16.08
C GLU A 204 0.46 3.53 14.69
N ALA A 205 -0.05 4.76 14.63
CA ALA A 205 -0.31 5.44 13.36
C ALA A 205 0.97 5.58 12.50
N ALA A 206 2.11 5.82 13.14
CA ALA A 206 3.39 6.02 12.49
C ALA A 206 4.20 4.73 12.26
N ALA A 207 3.75 3.58 12.80
CA ALA A 207 4.39 2.29 12.57
C ALA A 207 4.15 1.81 11.14
N PRO A 208 5.15 1.22 10.48
CA PRO A 208 4.93 0.56 9.20
C PRO A 208 4.25 -0.79 9.37
N ALA A 209 3.53 -1.22 8.35
CA ALA A 209 3.20 -2.62 8.19
C ALA A 209 4.44 -3.37 7.67
N VAL A 210 4.78 -4.48 8.30
CA VAL A 210 5.92 -5.33 7.89
C VAL A 210 5.37 -6.67 7.41
N MET A 211 5.52 -6.95 6.12
CA MET A 211 5.03 -8.17 5.49
C MET A 211 6.21 -9.03 5.04
N THR A 212 6.30 -10.25 5.57
CA THR A 212 7.37 -11.20 5.24
C THR A 212 6.94 -12.09 4.07
N LEU A 213 7.78 -12.16 3.06
CA LEU A 213 7.63 -13.03 1.89
C LEU A 213 8.65 -14.16 1.96
N ALA A 214 8.16 -15.39 2.10
CA ALA A 214 9.03 -16.57 2.22
C ALA A 214 10.02 -16.65 1.05
N GLY A 215 11.31 -16.68 1.37
CA GLY A 215 12.40 -16.74 0.39
C GLY A 215 12.69 -15.45 -0.40
N LYS A 216 11.89 -14.37 -0.20
CA LYS A 216 12.03 -13.12 -0.98
C LYS A 216 12.40 -11.89 -0.13
N GLY A 217 12.30 -11.96 1.20
CA GLY A 217 12.56 -10.83 2.10
C GLY A 217 11.30 -10.23 2.70
N ARG A 218 11.34 -8.95 3.06
CA ARG A 218 10.21 -8.23 3.66
C ARG A 218 9.85 -7.01 2.82
N VAL A 219 8.57 -6.64 2.88
CA VAL A 219 8.07 -5.35 2.38
C VAL A 219 7.55 -4.55 3.56
N LEU A 220 8.11 -3.36 3.74
CA LEU A 220 7.74 -2.39 4.76
C LEU A 220 6.90 -1.31 4.11
N VAL A 221 5.67 -1.10 4.57
CA VAL A 221 4.82 -0.04 4.04
C VAL A 221 4.56 1.00 5.12
N PHE A 222 5.11 2.18 4.92
CA PHE A 222 4.81 3.37 5.70
C PHE A 222 3.71 4.15 5.00
N SER A 223 2.64 4.52 5.71
CA SER A 223 1.58 5.34 5.14
C SER A 223 1.53 6.71 5.80
N PHE A 224 1.36 7.73 4.97
CA PHE A 224 1.36 9.13 5.37
C PHE A 224 0.19 9.86 4.71
N GLY A 225 -0.36 10.85 5.39
CA GLY A 225 -1.29 11.80 4.82
C GLY A 225 -0.81 13.23 4.93
N LEU A 226 -1.33 14.12 4.09
CA LEU A 226 -1.09 15.56 4.16
C LEU A 226 -2.42 16.32 4.19
N GLU A 227 -2.43 17.52 4.80
CA GLU A 227 -3.59 18.42 4.76
C GLU A 227 -4.01 18.80 3.33
N SER A 228 -3.06 18.82 2.38
CA SER A 228 -3.33 19.10 0.98
C SER A 228 -4.27 18.11 0.30
N SER A 229 -4.49 16.94 0.90
CA SER A 229 -5.44 15.91 0.46
C SER A 229 -6.78 15.94 1.22
N GLY A 230 -7.06 17.04 1.92
CA GLY A 230 -8.32 17.21 2.65
C GLY A 230 -8.36 16.54 4.03
N ILE A 231 -7.24 16.06 4.55
CA ILE A 231 -7.16 15.54 5.92
C ILE A 231 -7.11 16.72 6.89
N PRO A 232 -8.09 16.87 7.82
CA PRO A 232 -8.04 17.93 8.81
C PRO A 232 -6.84 17.76 9.75
N SER A 233 -6.12 18.86 10.09
CA SER A 233 -5.00 18.82 11.05
C SER A 233 -5.36 18.18 12.39
N ARG A 234 -6.57 18.41 12.88
CA ARG A 234 -7.11 17.80 14.10
C ARG A 234 -7.28 16.27 14.05
N TRP A 235 -7.11 15.64 12.88
CA TRP A 235 -7.11 14.18 12.73
C TRP A 235 -5.73 13.56 12.96
N ALA A 236 -4.69 14.36 13.13
CA ALA A 236 -3.37 13.85 13.45
C ALA A 236 -3.40 13.03 14.75
N ALA A 237 -2.80 11.85 14.71
CA ALA A 237 -2.64 11.04 15.92
C ALA A 237 -1.72 11.74 16.92
N ALA A 238 -2.06 11.64 18.22
CA ALA A 238 -1.22 12.13 19.31
C ALA A 238 -0.80 10.98 20.24
N ALA A 239 -0.02 11.25 21.26
CA ALA A 239 0.47 10.24 22.19
C ALA A 239 -0.69 9.41 22.80
N ASP A 240 -1.78 10.08 23.18
CA ASP A 240 -2.94 9.49 23.84
C ASP A 240 -4.24 9.57 23.04
N ASN A 241 -4.17 10.00 21.75
CA ASN A 241 -5.34 10.12 20.90
C ASN A 241 -5.20 9.32 19.60
N PRO A 242 -6.24 8.59 19.20
CA PRO A 242 -6.30 7.95 17.89
C PRO A 242 -6.24 8.97 16.76
N GLY A 243 -5.75 8.55 15.60
CA GLY A 243 -5.71 9.43 14.44
C GLY A 243 -4.87 8.92 13.30
N VAL A 244 -4.57 9.83 12.40
CA VAL A 244 -3.82 9.63 11.16
C VAL A 244 -2.34 9.95 11.38
N ASN A 245 -1.46 9.22 10.71
CA ASN A 245 -0.05 9.60 10.55
C ASN A 245 0.06 10.78 9.56
N LEU A 246 -0.30 11.96 10.06
CA LEU A 246 -0.32 13.18 9.27
C LEU A 246 1.06 13.80 9.26
N LEU A 247 1.62 14.05 8.08
CA LEU A 247 2.84 14.84 7.94
C LEU A 247 2.51 16.32 8.13
N PRO A 248 3.28 17.04 8.93
CA PRO A 248 3.03 18.47 9.15
C PRO A 248 3.31 19.30 7.89
N ASP A 249 4.29 18.88 7.10
CA ASP A 249 4.76 19.54 5.89
C ASP A 249 5.67 18.62 5.06
N LEU A 250 6.31 19.18 4.02
CA LEU A 250 7.31 18.51 3.18
C LEU A 250 8.74 19.05 3.46
N SER A 251 9.03 19.45 4.69
CA SER A 251 10.31 20.04 5.10
C SER A 251 11.41 19.02 5.33
N ASP A 252 12.64 19.53 5.50
CA ASP A 252 13.82 18.76 5.87
C ASP A 252 13.63 18.01 7.21
N ASN A 253 12.98 18.65 8.17
CA ASN A 253 12.72 18.06 9.48
C ASN A 253 11.76 16.87 9.38
N THR A 254 10.69 17.01 8.61
CA THR A 254 9.75 15.92 8.35
C THR A 254 10.45 14.74 7.67
N LEU A 255 11.25 15.02 6.65
CA LEU A 255 12.05 13.99 5.97
C LEU A 255 13.02 13.28 6.91
N LEU A 256 13.75 14.04 7.75
CA LEU A 256 14.69 13.47 8.72
C LEU A 256 14.00 12.49 9.67
N HIS A 257 12.81 12.84 10.17
CA HIS A 257 12.03 11.95 11.03
C HIS A 257 11.60 10.66 10.30
N ILE A 258 11.20 10.75 9.04
CA ILE A 258 10.86 9.56 8.23
C ILE A 258 12.13 8.70 8.05
N ALA A 259 13.24 9.30 7.65
CA ALA A 259 14.51 8.60 7.45
C ALA A 259 14.98 7.87 8.71
N GLN A 260 14.86 8.51 9.88
CA GLN A 260 15.18 7.88 11.16
C GLN A 260 14.29 6.66 11.46
N LYS A 261 12.98 6.77 11.20
CA LYS A 261 12.04 5.65 11.39
C LYS A 261 12.35 4.49 10.45
N VAL A 262 12.60 4.76 9.17
CA VAL A 262 12.97 3.73 8.18
C VAL A 262 14.25 3.03 8.60
N ARG A 263 15.33 3.78 8.90
CA ARG A 263 16.64 3.22 9.30
C ARG A 263 16.58 2.34 10.56
N ARG A 264 15.67 2.61 11.49
CA ARG A 264 15.51 1.79 12.71
C ARG A 264 14.92 0.41 12.43
N ILE A 265 14.18 0.24 11.32
CA ILE A 265 13.40 -0.97 11.04
C ILE A 265 13.92 -1.71 9.83
N LYS A 266 14.38 -0.98 8.79
CA LYS A 266 14.85 -1.54 7.53
C LYS A 266 16.08 -2.42 7.74
N GLN A 267 16.05 -3.61 7.17
CA GLN A 267 17.17 -4.55 7.10
C GLN A 267 17.60 -4.71 5.65
N LYS A 268 18.77 -5.28 5.44
CA LYS A 268 19.29 -5.56 4.09
C LYS A 268 18.35 -6.52 3.34
N GLY A 269 17.90 -6.12 2.17
CA GLY A 269 16.97 -6.88 1.33
C GLY A 269 15.50 -6.56 1.60
N ASP A 270 15.19 -5.60 2.48
CA ASP A 270 13.83 -5.09 2.63
C ASP A 270 13.50 -4.11 1.51
N ILE A 271 12.26 -4.17 1.04
CA ILE A 271 11.66 -3.16 0.17
C ILE A 271 10.83 -2.20 1.01
N VAL A 272 11.07 -0.92 0.87
CA VAL A 272 10.33 0.15 1.56
C VAL A 272 9.39 0.85 0.59
N VAL A 273 8.11 0.83 0.91
CA VAL A 273 7.05 1.56 0.21
C VAL A 273 6.60 2.73 1.08
N ALA A 274 6.62 3.94 0.55
CA ALA A 274 5.95 5.10 1.12
C ALA A 274 4.61 5.30 0.42
N SER A 275 3.50 5.00 1.10
CA SER A 275 2.14 5.19 0.61
C SER A 275 1.63 6.53 1.10
N ILE A 276 1.36 7.49 0.21
CA ILE A 276 1.16 8.89 0.58
C ILE A 276 -0.13 9.43 -0.03
N HIS A 277 -1.06 9.85 0.84
CA HIS A 277 -2.28 10.55 0.45
C HIS A 277 -2.01 12.05 0.43
N TRP A 278 -1.81 12.62 -0.75
CA TRP A 278 -1.32 13.98 -0.95
C TRP A 278 -1.84 14.70 -2.19
N GLY A 279 -1.91 16.02 -2.11
CA GLY A 279 -2.37 16.88 -3.20
C GLY A 279 -3.90 16.91 -3.32
N GLY A 280 -4.38 17.69 -4.29
CA GLY A 280 -5.81 17.84 -4.51
C GLY A 280 -6.39 16.75 -5.39
N ASN A 281 -7.74 16.64 -5.38
CA ASN A 281 -8.53 15.65 -6.09
C ASN A 281 -8.35 15.72 -7.62
N TRP A 282 -8.17 16.93 -8.17
CA TRP A 282 -8.18 17.17 -9.60
C TRP A 282 -6.97 17.96 -10.07
N GLY A 283 -6.53 17.71 -11.29
CA GLY A 283 -5.42 18.40 -11.94
C GLY A 283 -4.14 17.57 -12.05
N TYR A 284 -3.51 17.65 -13.23
CA TYR A 284 -2.31 16.85 -13.55
C TYR A 284 -1.01 17.43 -12.97
N LYS A 285 -1.05 18.66 -12.44
CA LYS A 285 0.15 19.32 -11.94
C LYS A 285 0.75 18.55 -10.76
N ILE A 286 2.03 18.23 -10.87
CA ILE A 286 2.89 17.79 -9.79
C ILE A 286 3.66 19.01 -9.31
N TYR A 287 3.47 19.41 -8.05
CA TYR A 287 4.12 20.59 -7.51
C TYR A 287 5.61 20.31 -7.24
N GLY A 288 6.45 21.33 -7.42
CA GLY A 288 7.91 21.22 -7.23
C GLY A 288 8.29 20.68 -5.85
N ALA A 289 7.61 21.14 -4.79
CA ALA A 289 7.82 20.64 -3.42
C ALA A 289 7.47 19.16 -3.28
N GLN A 290 6.39 18.70 -3.93
CA GLN A 290 5.98 17.29 -3.93
C GLN A 290 7.02 16.41 -4.65
N LYS A 291 7.50 16.87 -5.84
CA LYS A 291 8.53 16.17 -6.60
C LYS A 291 9.85 16.11 -5.82
N ALA A 292 10.30 17.24 -5.28
CA ALA A 292 11.51 17.31 -4.49
C ALA A 292 11.46 16.39 -3.26
N PHE A 293 10.33 16.38 -2.55
CA PHE A 293 10.16 15.52 -1.38
C PHE A 293 10.16 14.03 -1.76
N ALA A 294 9.53 13.66 -2.89
CA ALA A 294 9.57 12.29 -3.41
C ALA A 294 11.00 11.83 -3.72
N HIS A 295 11.79 12.68 -4.40
CA HIS A 295 13.20 12.38 -4.69
C HIS A 295 14.01 12.21 -3.40
N ARG A 296 13.80 13.08 -2.42
CA ARG A 296 14.51 13.03 -1.14
C ARG A 296 14.10 11.84 -0.26
N LEU A 297 12.87 11.37 -0.33
CA LEU A 297 12.47 10.11 0.31
C LEU A 297 13.30 8.93 -0.22
N ILE A 298 13.61 8.94 -1.51
CA ILE A 298 14.47 7.93 -2.14
C ILE A 298 15.92 8.12 -1.71
N ASP A 299 16.44 9.34 -1.80
CA ASP A 299 17.86 9.65 -1.58
C ASP A 299 18.28 9.57 -0.11
N GLU A 300 17.43 10.03 0.80
CA GLU A 300 17.80 10.26 2.20
C GLU A 300 17.05 9.35 3.18
N ALA A 301 15.85 8.86 2.81
CA ALA A 301 15.06 7.97 3.66
C ALA A 301 15.05 6.51 3.20
N ASP A 302 15.83 6.18 2.16
CA ASP A 302 15.99 4.80 1.66
C ASP A 302 14.66 4.12 1.28
N VAL A 303 13.76 4.91 0.67
CA VAL A 303 12.48 4.44 0.12
C VAL A 303 12.70 3.88 -1.27
N ASP A 304 12.05 2.76 -1.58
CA ASP A 304 12.19 2.05 -2.86
C ASP A 304 11.02 2.33 -3.81
N VAL A 305 9.83 2.56 -3.28
CA VAL A 305 8.61 2.86 -4.05
C VAL A 305 7.80 3.95 -3.37
N ILE A 306 7.35 4.93 -4.14
CA ILE A 306 6.37 5.92 -3.70
C ILE A 306 5.02 5.60 -4.34
N HIS A 307 4.02 5.36 -3.50
CA HIS A 307 2.65 5.06 -3.85
C HIS A 307 1.76 6.24 -3.49
N GLY A 308 1.56 7.15 -4.44
CA GLY A 308 0.74 8.34 -4.26
C GLY A 308 -0.73 8.11 -4.61
N HIS A 309 -1.61 8.69 -3.81
CA HIS A 309 -3.06 8.64 -3.99
C HIS A 309 -3.71 9.95 -3.53
N SER A 310 -5.05 10.08 -3.50
CA SER A 310 -5.87 11.28 -3.31
C SER A 310 -6.40 11.92 -4.60
N SER A 311 -5.65 11.86 -5.71
CA SER A 311 -6.20 12.35 -6.98
C SER A 311 -7.21 11.35 -7.54
N HIS A 312 -8.42 11.82 -7.85
CA HIS A 312 -9.48 10.98 -8.42
C HIS A 312 -9.25 10.61 -9.90
N HIS A 313 -8.03 10.77 -10.38
CA HIS A 313 -7.59 10.40 -11.73
C HIS A 313 -6.11 10.03 -11.72
N VAL A 314 -5.67 9.28 -12.72
CA VAL A 314 -4.25 8.91 -12.86
C VAL A 314 -3.38 10.14 -13.13
N LYS A 315 -2.20 10.19 -12.53
CA LYS A 315 -1.19 11.23 -12.72
C LYS A 315 0.08 10.67 -13.35
N GLY A 316 1.06 11.54 -13.58
CA GLY A 316 2.37 11.15 -14.11
C GLY A 316 3.08 10.10 -13.25
N ILE A 317 3.87 9.26 -13.91
CA ILE A 317 4.71 8.22 -13.31
C ILE A 317 6.16 8.60 -13.57
N GLU A 318 7.00 8.53 -12.55
CA GLU A 318 8.43 8.81 -12.66
C GLU A 318 9.25 7.59 -12.22
N VAL A 319 10.41 7.39 -12.84
CA VAL A 319 11.44 6.49 -12.34
C VAL A 319 12.67 7.31 -12.02
N TYR A 320 12.91 7.53 -10.73
CA TYR A 320 14.03 8.30 -10.24
C TYR A 320 15.08 7.38 -9.63
N LYS A 321 16.31 7.42 -10.13
CA LYS A 321 17.40 6.51 -9.69
C LYS A 321 16.97 5.04 -9.65
N GLU A 322 16.26 4.61 -10.69
CA GLU A 322 15.69 3.27 -10.83
C GLU A 322 14.64 2.89 -9.76
N LYS A 323 14.06 3.88 -9.05
CA LYS A 323 12.98 3.71 -8.07
C LYS A 323 11.68 4.29 -8.62
N LEU A 324 10.56 3.63 -8.32
CA LEU A 324 9.25 4.01 -8.83
C LEU A 324 8.60 5.11 -8.00
N ILE A 325 8.08 6.14 -8.67
CA ILE A 325 7.22 7.16 -8.08
C ILE A 325 5.88 7.18 -8.85
N LEU A 326 4.80 6.80 -8.17
CA LEU A 326 3.43 7.01 -8.62
C LEU A 326 2.91 8.25 -7.91
N TYR A 327 2.72 9.37 -8.64
CA TYR A 327 2.27 10.62 -8.01
C TYR A 327 0.80 10.66 -7.67
N GLY A 328 -0.02 9.84 -8.35
CA GLY A 328 -1.44 9.68 -8.10
C GLY A 328 -2.01 8.54 -8.93
N CYS A 329 -2.61 7.56 -8.27
CA CYS A 329 -3.06 6.33 -8.92
C CYS A 329 -4.51 6.38 -9.41
N GLY A 330 -5.26 7.44 -9.10
CA GLY A 330 -6.69 7.56 -9.44
C GLY A 330 -7.59 6.76 -8.50
N ASP A 331 -8.89 6.80 -8.77
CA ASP A 331 -9.87 5.97 -8.07
C ASP A 331 -9.94 4.59 -8.73
N PHE A 332 -9.70 3.56 -7.96
CA PHE A 332 -9.83 2.19 -8.47
C PHE A 332 -11.25 1.66 -8.31
N LEU A 333 -11.90 2.05 -7.24
CA LEU A 333 -13.28 1.69 -6.94
C LEU A 333 -13.97 2.82 -6.18
N ASN A 334 -15.10 3.31 -6.69
CA ASN A 334 -15.95 4.31 -6.06
C ASN A 334 -17.39 4.17 -6.49
N ASP A 335 -18.28 5.04 -5.97
CA ASP A 335 -19.69 5.12 -6.33
C ASP A 335 -20.06 6.45 -7.03
N TYR A 336 -19.12 7.03 -7.80
CA TYR A 336 -19.29 8.36 -8.40
C TYR A 336 -19.96 8.32 -9.78
N GLU A 337 -20.40 7.17 -10.24
CA GLU A 337 -21.08 7.03 -11.53
C GLU A 337 -22.32 7.96 -11.63
N GLY A 338 -22.37 8.71 -12.73
CA GLY A 338 -23.45 9.68 -12.97
C GLY A 338 -23.31 11.01 -12.22
N ILE A 339 -22.18 11.22 -11.51
CA ILE A 339 -21.81 12.51 -10.93
C ILE A 339 -20.89 13.21 -11.93
N GLY A 340 -21.31 14.38 -12.43
CA GLY A 340 -20.57 15.17 -13.41
C GLY A 340 -19.75 16.30 -12.80
N GLY A 341 -18.99 17.02 -13.66
CA GLY A 341 -18.27 18.24 -13.33
C GLY A 341 -16.75 18.17 -13.48
N TYR A 342 -16.21 16.98 -13.79
CA TYR A 342 -14.78 16.75 -13.96
C TYR A 342 -14.48 15.74 -15.08
N GLU A 343 -15.29 15.74 -16.13
CA GLU A 343 -15.27 14.76 -17.22
C GLU A 343 -13.93 14.74 -17.96
N GLU A 344 -13.23 15.87 -18.01
CA GLU A 344 -11.92 15.99 -18.64
C GLU A 344 -10.82 15.17 -17.97
N TYR A 345 -11.01 14.75 -16.71
CA TYR A 345 -10.06 13.92 -15.99
C TYR A 345 -10.37 12.42 -16.06
N ARG A 346 -11.59 12.05 -16.52
CA ARG A 346 -12.00 10.66 -16.60
C ARG A 346 -11.73 9.91 -15.30
N GLY A 347 -12.31 10.39 -14.19
CA GLY A 347 -12.22 9.75 -12.88
C GLY A 347 -12.86 8.35 -12.80
N ASP A 348 -13.54 7.93 -13.87
CA ASP A 348 -14.03 6.57 -14.08
C ASP A 348 -12.94 5.60 -14.57
N LEU A 349 -11.77 6.11 -15.00
CA LEU A 349 -10.67 5.32 -15.53
C LEU A 349 -9.51 5.25 -14.54
N SER A 350 -8.95 4.06 -14.39
CA SER A 350 -7.83 3.80 -13.49
C SER A 350 -6.89 2.72 -14.02
N LEU A 351 -5.95 2.30 -13.19
CA LEU A 351 -4.95 1.31 -13.55
C LEU A 351 -4.74 0.29 -12.43
N MET A 352 -4.55 -0.97 -12.80
CA MET A 352 -3.93 -1.99 -11.97
C MET A 352 -2.42 -1.92 -12.18
N TYR A 353 -1.66 -1.53 -11.17
CA TYR A 353 -0.20 -1.42 -11.25
C TYR A 353 0.45 -2.73 -10.76
N PHE A 354 1.22 -3.40 -11.63
CA PHE A 354 2.02 -4.58 -11.28
C PHE A 354 3.49 -4.17 -11.28
N VAL A 355 4.00 -3.92 -10.09
CA VAL A 355 5.35 -3.38 -9.85
C VAL A 355 6.29 -4.53 -9.54
N LYS A 356 7.28 -4.77 -10.39
CA LYS A 356 8.29 -5.81 -10.21
C LYS A 356 9.60 -5.20 -9.75
N ILE A 357 10.07 -5.63 -8.59
CA ILE A 357 11.22 -5.03 -7.89
C ILE A 357 12.28 -6.11 -7.68
N ASP A 358 13.53 -5.74 -7.86
CA ASP A 358 14.69 -6.54 -7.43
C ASP A 358 14.90 -6.35 -5.92
N PRO A 359 14.71 -7.38 -5.08
CA PRO A 359 14.85 -7.24 -3.63
C PRO A 359 16.30 -6.98 -3.18
N ALA A 360 17.29 -7.29 -4.00
CA ALA A 360 18.70 -7.06 -3.65
C ALA A 360 19.10 -5.59 -3.70
N SER A 361 18.48 -4.82 -4.62
CA SER A 361 18.78 -3.41 -4.88
C SER A 361 17.60 -2.45 -4.61
N GLY A 362 16.40 -2.98 -4.46
CA GLY A 362 15.17 -2.20 -4.40
C GLY A 362 14.83 -1.48 -5.71
N LYS A 363 15.49 -1.83 -6.82
CA LYS A 363 15.30 -1.18 -8.13
C LYS A 363 14.05 -1.72 -8.83
N LEU A 364 13.37 -0.84 -9.55
CA LEU A 364 12.28 -1.21 -10.43
C LEU A 364 12.82 -2.05 -11.59
N SER A 365 12.34 -3.28 -11.71
CA SER A 365 12.68 -4.15 -12.85
C SER A 365 11.68 -4.03 -13.98
N GLN A 366 10.40 -3.83 -13.64
CA GLN A 366 9.31 -3.71 -14.61
C GLN A 366 8.09 -3.05 -13.93
N LEU A 367 7.39 -2.21 -14.70
CA LEU A 367 6.03 -1.81 -14.37
C LEU A 367 5.12 -2.17 -15.54
N GLN A 368 4.14 -3.04 -15.25
CA GLN A 368 3.01 -3.31 -16.15
C GLN A 368 1.74 -2.74 -15.54
N MET A 369 0.87 -2.21 -16.39
CA MET A 369 -0.38 -1.63 -15.93
C MET A 369 -1.53 -2.09 -16.81
N ILE A 370 -2.66 -2.39 -16.19
CA ILE A 370 -3.87 -2.79 -16.89
C ILE A 370 -4.88 -1.66 -16.78
N PRO A 371 -5.30 -1.06 -17.90
CA PRO A 371 -6.37 -0.06 -17.93
C PRO A 371 -7.70 -0.64 -17.44
N THR A 372 -8.35 0.08 -16.53
CA THR A 372 -9.65 -0.30 -15.97
C THR A 372 -10.63 0.85 -16.00
N GLN A 373 -11.91 0.52 -15.94
CA GLN A 373 -13.01 1.45 -15.81
C GLN A 373 -13.96 0.97 -14.69
N ILE A 374 -14.50 1.92 -13.95
CA ILE A 374 -15.59 1.68 -13.00
C ILE A 374 -16.91 1.78 -13.75
N LYS A 375 -17.71 0.71 -13.73
CA LYS A 375 -19.03 0.70 -14.33
C LYS A 375 -19.98 -0.21 -13.56
N ARG A 376 -21.10 0.31 -13.11
CA ARG A 376 -22.09 -0.34 -12.24
C ARG A 376 -21.45 -0.80 -10.92
N PHE A 377 -20.64 0.08 -10.30
CA PHE A 377 -19.84 -0.20 -9.09
C PHE A 377 -18.92 -1.40 -9.25
N ARG A 378 -18.47 -1.66 -10.46
CA ARG A 378 -17.65 -2.82 -10.79
C ARG A 378 -16.44 -2.39 -11.61
N VAL A 379 -15.27 -2.89 -11.26
CA VAL A 379 -14.05 -2.72 -12.04
C VAL A 379 -14.09 -3.64 -13.26
N ILE A 380 -14.04 -3.06 -14.44
CA ILE A 380 -13.95 -3.78 -15.72
C ILE A 380 -12.69 -3.34 -16.46
N ARG A 381 -12.24 -4.14 -17.41
CA ARG A 381 -11.19 -3.71 -18.33
C ARG A 381 -11.69 -2.53 -19.16
N ALA A 382 -10.84 -1.50 -19.30
CA ALA A 382 -11.16 -0.35 -20.13
C ALA A 382 -11.32 -0.77 -21.61
N SER A 383 -12.22 -0.08 -22.33
CA SER A 383 -12.34 -0.23 -23.78
C SER A 383 -11.04 0.16 -24.49
N MET A 384 -10.89 -0.16 -25.78
CA MET A 384 -9.74 0.26 -26.57
C MET A 384 -9.63 1.79 -26.60
N ASP A 385 -10.74 2.49 -26.80
CA ASP A 385 -10.76 3.97 -26.88
C ASP A 385 -10.33 4.57 -25.53
N ASP A 386 -10.84 4.06 -24.42
CA ASP A 386 -10.44 4.48 -23.07
C ASP A 386 -8.98 4.14 -22.77
N THR A 387 -8.51 2.97 -23.23
CA THR A 387 -7.10 2.58 -23.13
C THR A 387 -6.20 3.53 -23.91
N LEU A 388 -6.57 3.91 -25.12
CA LEU A 388 -5.81 4.89 -25.92
C LEU A 388 -5.84 6.28 -25.27
N TRP A 389 -6.97 6.67 -24.69
CA TRP A 389 -7.07 7.92 -23.94
C TRP A 389 -6.09 7.92 -22.75
N LEU A 390 -6.09 6.89 -21.92
CA LEU A 390 -5.15 6.73 -20.80
C LEU A 390 -3.69 6.74 -21.28
N LYS A 391 -3.37 6.05 -22.39
CA LYS A 391 -2.04 6.07 -22.99
C LYS A 391 -1.59 7.49 -23.34
N ASN A 392 -2.49 8.27 -23.95
CA ASN A 392 -2.18 9.63 -24.35
C ASN A 392 -1.94 10.54 -23.12
N ILE A 393 -2.75 10.40 -22.08
CA ILE A 393 -2.56 11.12 -20.81
C ILE A 393 -1.24 10.75 -20.15
N LEU A 394 -0.98 9.45 -19.98
CA LEU A 394 0.26 8.98 -19.34
C LEU A 394 1.50 9.42 -20.09
N ASN A 395 1.48 9.40 -21.43
CA ASN A 395 2.60 9.86 -22.25
C ASN A 395 2.75 11.38 -22.22
N ARG A 396 1.64 12.14 -22.23
CA ARG A 396 1.68 13.60 -22.06
C ARG A 396 2.35 14.02 -20.75
N GLU A 397 1.92 13.40 -19.64
CA GLU A 397 2.49 13.69 -18.32
C GLU A 397 3.90 13.10 -18.16
N GLY A 398 4.15 11.93 -18.75
CA GLY A 398 5.43 11.23 -18.73
C GLY A 398 6.55 12.00 -19.47
N ASN A 399 6.22 12.77 -20.49
CA ASN A 399 7.20 13.61 -21.22
C ASN A 399 7.95 14.61 -20.30
N ARG A 400 7.39 14.95 -19.15
CA ARG A 400 8.01 15.83 -18.13
C ARG A 400 8.78 15.06 -17.07
N LEU A 401 8.73 13.73 -17.13
CA LEU A 401 9.22 12.79 -16.12
C LEU A 401 10.13 11.71 -16.73
N ASP A 402 10.52 11.89 -18.00
CA ASP A 402 11.37 10.97 -18.78
C ASP A 402 10.82 9.54 -18.82
N THR A 403 9.47 9.43 -18.90
CA THR A 403 8.76 8.15 -18.96
C THR A 403 7.75 8.11 -20.09
N ARG A 404 7.50 6.90 -20.59
CA ARG A 404 6.43 6.67 -21.59
C ARG A 404 5.82 5.27 -21.39
N VAL A 405 4.57 5.10 -21.79
CA VAL A 405 3.90 3.81 -21.81
C VAL A 405 3.79 3.25 -23.22
N ILE A 406 4.07 1.96 -23.34
CA ILE A 406 3.88 1.21 -24.58
C ILE A 406 2.70 0.26 -24.34
N LEU A 407 1.76 0.26 -25.28
CA LEU A 407 0.60 -0.65 -25.31
C LEU A 407 0.98 -1.92 -26.08
N ASP A 408 0.75 -3.08 -25.47
CA ASP A 408 0.91 -4.37 -26.16
C ASP A 408 -0.41 -4.86 -26.80
N LYS A 409 -0.34 -6.01 -27.45
CA LYS A 409 -1.50 -6.66 -28.13
C LYS A 409 -2.61 -7.12 -27.18
N ASP A 410 -2.29 -7.30 -25.89
CA ASP A 410 -3.22 -7.74 -24.84
C ASP A 410 -3.82 -6.55 -24.07
N HIS A 411 -3.66 -5.35 -24.61
CA HIS A 411 -4.09 -4.06 -24.03
C HIS A 411 -3.49 -3.82 -22.65
N ILE A 412 -2.20 -4.13 -22.49
CA ILE A 412 -1.44 -3.91 -21.26
C ILE A 412 -0.39 -2.84 -21.52
N PHE A 413 -0.25 -1.91 -20.60
CA PHE A 413 0.82 -0.94 -20.64
C PHE A 413 2.10 -1.50 -20.00
N SER A 414 3.21 -1.25 -20.66
CA SER A 414 4.55 -1.37 -20.06
C SER A 414 5.19 0.00 -19.98
N LEU A 415 5.66 0.40 -18.81
CA LEU A 415 6.43 1.63 -18.64
C LEU A 415 7.81 1.46 -19.27
N ARG A 416 8.27 2.51 -19.92
CA ARG A 416 9.65 2.71 -20.36
C ARG A 416 10.17 3.99 -19.73
N TRP A 417 11.40 3.97 -19.33
CA TRP A 417 12.17 5.09 -18.77
C TRP A 417 13.59 5.05 -19.32
N ASP A 418 14.21 6.20 -19.47
CA ASP A 418 15.56 6.37 -19.98
C ASP A 418 16.59 6.37 -18.85
#